data_77927d9ab11675892d64ed07e27ae663
#
_entry.id   77927d9ab11675892d64ed07e27ae663
#
_cell.length_a   1.000
_cell.length_b   1.000
_cell.length_c   1.000
_cell.angle_alpha   90.00
_cell.angle_beta   90.00
_cell.angle_gamma   90.00
#
_symmetry.space_group_name_H-M   'P 1'
#
loop_
_entity.id
_entity.type
_entity.pdbx_description
1 polymer ?
#
loop_
_entity_poly.entity_id
_entity_poly.type
_entity_poly.pdbx_seq_one_letter_code
_entity_poly.pdbx_strand_id
1 'polypeptide(L)'
;MTRLRGVRGYSDWGFMATKSNRLRITEYLDLDLDAERWLCNRCGRELGAARDNYKKGCLLYDRDPREVHLPIVEEQFSFAPDPMWVRIVEFYCPQCGTQIETEYLPPGHPITWDIEIDLDALKARLKSGELCIREQRLEVAG
;
A
#
# COMPACT_ATOMS: atom_id res chain seq x y z
N MET A 1 54.13 29.02 6.17
CA MET A 1 53.57 27.67 6.41
C MET A 1 52.09 27.79 6.66
N THR A 2 51.28 27.59 5.64
CA THR A 2 49.83 27.70 5.71
C THR A 2 49.28 26.34 6.09
N ARG A 3 48.71 26.20 7.29
CA ARG A 3 48.01 25.00 7.71
C ARG A 3 46.73 24.87 6.90
N LEU A 4 46.67 23.88 6.05
CA LEU A 4 45.44 23.41 5.45
C LEU A 4 44.54 22.85 6.56
N ARG A 5 43.43 23.55 6.86
CA ARG A 5 42.35 23.03 7.72
C ARG A 5 41.71 21.89 6.99
N GLY A 6 41.68 20.74 7.66
CA GLY A 6 41.12 19.50 7.14
C GLY A 6 39.70 19.69 6.65
N VAL A 7 39.45 19.18 5.48
CA VAL A 7 38.13 18.91 4.92
C VAL A 7 37.48 17.96 5.87
N ARG A 8 36.44 18.42 6.58
CA ARG A 8 35.59 17.53 7.38
C ARG A 8 34.97 16.51 6.43
N GLY A 9 35.22 15.26 6.75
CA GLY A 9 34.74 14.13 5.95
C GLY A 9 33.25 14.17 5.74
N TYR A 10 32.86 13.79 4.57
CA TYR A 10 31.50 13.63 4.04
C TYR A 10 30.76 12.45 4.71
N SER A 11 31.02 12.20 5.98
CA SER A 11 30.48 11.02 6.71
C SER A 11 29.41 11.37 7.74
N ASP A 12 28.88 12.59 7.70
CA ASP A 12 27.82 12.99 8.65
C ASP A 12 26.46 13.23 7.99
N TRP A 13 26.20 12.54 6.91
CA TRP A 13 24.85 12.17 6.59
C TRP A 13 24.46 11.02 7.55
N GLY A 14 24.42 11.36 8.82
CA GLY A 14 23.68 10.57 9.77
C GLY A 14 22.28 10.48 9.26
N PHE A 15 22.01 9.40 8.54
CA PHE A 15 20.69 8.85 8.41
C PHE A 15 20.27 8.65 9.87
N MET A 16 19.66 9.67 10.47
CA MET A 16 18.75 9.43 11.56
C MET A 16 17.68 8.57 10.93
N ALA A 17 17.88 7.26 11.03
CA ALA A 17 16.82 6.32 10.95
C ALA A 17 15.89 6.72 12.10
N THR A 18 15.06 7.71 11.88
CA THR A 18 13.83 7.86 12.62
C THR A 18 13.24 6.48 12.53
N LYS A 19 13.08 5.78 13.67
CA LYS A 19 12.37 4.52 13.73
C LYS A 19 11.06 4.81 13.06
N SER A 20 10.97 4.48 11.79
CA SER A 20 9.79 4.73 10.98
C SER A 20 8.72 3.85 11.57
N ASN A 21 7.72 4.42 12.21
CA ASN A 21 6.51 3.73 12.65
C ASN A 21 5.65 3.38 11.43
N ARG A 22 6.34 2.91 10.39
CA ARG A 22 5.74 2.47 9.13
C ARG A 22 5.59 0.96 9.15
N LEU A 23 4.39 0.52 8.83
CA LEU A 23 4.04 -0.90 8.72
C LEU A 23 3.80 -1.26 7.27
N ARG A 24 4.32 -2.39 6.86
CA ARG A 24 3.94 -3.03 5.61
C ARG A 24 2.64 -3.80 5.82
N ILE A 25 1.60 -3.41 5.08
CA ILE A 25 0.28 -4.03 5.18
C ILE A 25 0.08 -5.06 4.07
N THR A 26 0.36 -4.66 2.82
CA THR A 26 0.36 -5.58 1.67
C THR A 26 1.68 -5.44 0.92
N GLU A 27 1.82 -6.11 -0.21
CA GLU A 27 3.02 -6.02 -1.04
C GLU A 27 3.34 -4.59 -1.48
N TYR A 28 2.31 -3.76 -1.71
CA TYR A 28 2.48 -2.40 -2.25
C TYR A 28 1.89 -1.31 -1.37
N LEU A 29 1.28 -1.66 -0.24
CA LEU A 29 0.63 -0.72 0.68
C LEU A 29 1.32 -0.68 2.02
N ASP A 30 1.78 0.49 2.42
CA ASP A 30 2.30 0.77 3.75
C ASP A 30 1.34 1.67 4.54
N LEU A 31 1.42 1.57 5.86
CA LEU A 31 0.74 2.43 6.82
C LEU A 31 1.78 3.22 7.61
N ASP A 32 1.70 4.54 7.56
CA ASP A 32 2.44 5.43 8.45
C ASP A 32 1.59 5.71 9.69
N LEU A 33 2.01 5.16 10.84
CA LEU A 33 1.27 5.29 12.10
C LEU A 33 1.38 6.69 12.71
N ASP A 34 2.48 7.40 12.48
CA ASP A 34 2.67 8.73 13.05
C ASP A 34 1.87 9.77 12.29
N ALA A 35 1.94 9.73 10.96
CA ALA A 35 1.17 10.60 10.09
C ALA A 35 -0.29 10.16 9.92
N GLU A 36 -0.62 8.93 10.32
CA GLU A 36 -1.91 8.28 10.07
C GLU A 36 -2.30 8.34 8.59
N ARG A 37 -1.40 7.85 7.73
CA ARG A 37 -1.57 7.87 6.27
C ARG A 37 -1.30 6.51 5.63
N TRP A 38 -2.10 6.19 4.64
CA TRP A 38 -1.80 5.12 3.69
C TRP A 38 -0.78 5.60 2.67
N LEU A 39 0.19 4.75 2.35
CA LEU A 39 1.26 5.07 1.42
C LEU A 39 1.44 3.96 0.38
N CYS A 40 1.68 4.37 -0.87
CA CYS A 40 2.28 3.46 -1.86
C CYS A 40 3.74 3.22 -1.49
N ASN A 41 4.13 1.98 -1.22
CA ASN A 41 5.51 1.71 -0.81
C ASN A 41 6.54 1.78 -1.95
N ARG A 42 6.10 1.83 -3.20
CA ARG A 42 6.98 1.94 -4.37
C ARG A 42 7.48 3.36 -4.60
N CYS A 43 6.64 4.36 -4.39
CA CYS A 43 6.99 5.77 -4.63
C CYS A 43 6.78 6.69 -3.42
N GLY A 44 6.20 6.20 -2.34
CA GLY A 44 5.92 6.99 -1.14
C GLY A 44 4.70 7.91 -1.23
N ARG A 45 3.92 7.84 -2.31
CA ARG A 45 2.70 8.65 -2.48
C ARG A 45 1.70 8.36 -1.38
N GLU A 46 1.17 9.42 -0.75
CA GLU A 46 0.01 9.29 0.15
C GLU A 46 -1.25 8.93 -0.62
N LEU A 47 -1.94 7.89 -0.15
CA LEU A 47 -3.18 7.38 -0.71
C LEU A 47 -4.42 7.78 0.12
N GLY A 48 -4.22 8.54 1.19
CA GLY A 48 -5.28 9.06 2.01
C GLY A 48 -5.09 8.80 3.50
N ALA A 49 -6.10 9.18 4.29
CA ALA A 49 -6.09 9.00 5.73
C ALA A 49 -6.16 7.51 6.10
N ALA A 50 -5.37 7.09 7.09
CA ALA A 50 -5.35 5.71 7.56
C ALA A 50 -6.67 5.26 8.21
N ARG A 51 -7.50 6.22 8.64
CA ARG A 51 -8.85 5.97 9.18
C ARG A 51 -9.94 5.88 8.12
N ASP A 52 -9.56 5.92 6.85
CA ASP A 52 -10.47 5.79 5.70
C ASP A 52 -9.94 4.73 4.74
N ASN A 53 -10.75 4.38 3.75
CA ASN A 53 -10.40 3.38 2.75
C ASN A 53 -9.30 3.92 1.81
N TYR A 54 -8.15 3.24 1.78
CA TYR A 54 -7.00 3.63 0.94
C TYR A 54 -7.34 3.66 -0.55
N LYS A 55 -8.33 2.88 -0.99
CA LYS A 55 -8.76 2.79 -2.38
C LYS A 55 -9.28 4.12 -2.92
N LYS A 56 -9.80 4.99 -2.04
CA LYS A 56 -10.24 6.34 -2.42
C LYS A 56 -9.11 7.23 -2.94
N GLY A 57 -7.87 6.95 -2.56
CA GLY A 57 -6.69 7.66 -3.07
C GLY A 57 -6.08 7.05 -4.32
N CYS A 58 -6.61 5.96 -4.82
CA CYS A 58 -6.13 5.25 -6.01
C CYS A 58 -6.90 5.66 -7.27
N LEU A 59 -6.26 5.49 -8.42
CA LEU A 59 -6.97 5.45 -9.69
C LEU A 59 -7.68 4.11 -9.79
N LEU A 60 -8.94 4.16 -10.20
CA LEU A 60 -9.77 2.97 -10.37
C LEU A 60 -9.95 2.67 -11.85
N TYR A 61 -9.76 1.42 -12.23
CA TYR A 61 -10.10 0.90 -13.55
C TYR A 61 -11.05 -0.28 -13.42
N ASP A 62 -12.25 -0.13 -13.96
CA ASP A 62 -13.26 -1.17 -14.03
C ASP A 62 -13.08 -1.95 -15.33
N ARG A 63 -12.40 -3.09 -15.23
CA ARG A 63 -11.99 -3.91 -16.37
C ARG A 63 -13.02 -4.99 -16.69
N ASP A 64 -13.32 -5.13 -17.97
CA ASP A 64 -14.05 -6.29 -18.47
C ASP A 64 -13.19 -7.56 -18.31
N PRO A 65 -13.69 -8.63 -17.68
CA PRO A 65 -12.93 -9.88 -17.53
C PRO A 65 -12.38 -10.45 -18.82
N ARG A 66 -13.04 -10.19 -19.95
CA ARG A 66 -12.61 -10.65 -21.27
C ARG A 66 -11.33 -9.97 -21.77
N GLU A 67 -10.97 -8.81 -21.22
CA GLU A 67 -9.69 -8.14 -21.51
C GLU A 67 -8.51 -8.86 -20.87
N VAL A 68 -8.74 -9.56 -19.76
CA VAL A 68 -7.70 -10.27 -19.00
C VAL A 68 -7.64 -11.73 -19.43
N HIS A 69 -8.79 -12.38 -19.51
CA HIS A 69 -8.93 -13.78 -19.89
C HIS A 69 -9.26 -13.88 -21.38
N LEU A 70 -8.24 -13.76 -22.20
CA LEU A 70 -8.39 -13.91 -23.65
C LEU A 70 -8.84 -15.31 -24.03
N PRO A 71 -9.64 -15.49 -25.10
CA PRO A 71 -10.02 -16.80 -25.58
C PRO A 71 -8.77 -17.59 -25.99
N ILE A 72 -8.69 -18.84 -25.54
CA ILE A 72 -7.60 -19.77 -25.89
C ILE A 72 -7.74 -20.24 -27.33
N VAL A 73 -8.96 -20.37 -27.80
CA VAL A 73 -9.30 -20.74 -29.18
C VAL A 73 -10.10 -19.58 -29.77
N GLU A 74 -9.61 -19.03 -30.88
CA GLU A 74 -10.29 -17.94 -31.56
C GLU A 74 -11.75 -18.29 -31.85
N GLU A 75 -12.65 -17.39 -31.44
CA GLU A 75 -14.10 -17.35 -31.69
C GLU A 75 -15.00 -18.39 -30.98
N GLN A 76 -14.48 -19.40 -30.29
CA GLN A 76 -15.38 -20.45 -29.81
C GLN A 76 -15.55 -20.55 -28.29
N PHE A 77 -14.53 -20.21 -27.49
CA PHE A 77 -14.61 -20.40 -26.05
C PHE A 77 -13.68 -19.47 -25.27
N SER A 78 -14.22 -18.83 -24.25
CA SER A 78 -13.46 -18.04 -23.27
C SER A 78 -13.72 -18.57 -21.86
N PHE A 79 -12.68 -18.70 -21.05
CA PHE A 79 -12.82 -18.94 -19.60
C PHE A 79 -13.07 -17.65 -18.82
N ALA A 80 -13.20 -16.52 -19.48
CA ALA A 80 -13.55 -15.27 -18.83
C ALA A 80 -14.92 -15.37 -18.17
N PRO A 81 -15.06 -14.89 -16.93
CA PRO A 81 -16.38 -14.70 -16.32
C PRO A 81 -17.25 -13.77 -17.19
N ASP A 82 -18.56 -13.99 -17.16
CA ASP A 82 -19.50 -13.11 -17.86
C ASP A 82 -19.42 -11.71 -17.22
N PRO A 83 -19.15 -10.64 -17.99
CA PRO A 83 -19.06 -9.28 -17.47
C PRO A 83 -20.37 -8.74 -16.91
N MET A 84 -21.49 -9.40 -17.20
CA MET A 84 -22.79 -9.09 -16.58
C MET A 84 -22.89 -9.59 -15.13
N TRP A 85 -22.00 -10.48 -14.70
CA TRP A 85 -21.95 -11.04 -13.36
C TRP A 85 -20.74 -10.60 -12.55
N VAL A 86 -19.62 -10.38 -13.22
CA VAL A 86 -18.32 -10.08 -12.59
C VAL A 86 -17.60 -8.98 -13.34
N ARG A 87 -17.07 -8.02 -12.60
CA ARG A 87 -16.13 -7.02 -13.08
C ARG A 87 -14.81 -7.20 -12.33
N ILE A 88 -13.71 -6.90 -12.98
CA ILE A 88 -12.39 -6.82 -12.35
C ILE A 88 -12.11 -5.35 -12.08
N VAL A 89 -12.07 -4.97 -10.80
CA VAL A 89 -11.83 -3.59 -10.41
C VAL A 89 -10.41 -3.47 -9.90
N GLU A 90 -9.60 -2.70 -10.59
CA GLU A 90 -8.18 -2.52 -10.31
C GLU A 90 -7.92 -1.14 -9.73
N PHE A 91 -7.02 -1.08 -8.75
CA PHE A 91 -6.65 0.16 -8.06
C PHE A 91 -5.17 0.44 -8.25
N TYR A 92 -4.83 1.63 -8.75
CA TYR A 92 -3.48 2.01 -9.10
C TYR A 92 -3.03 3.23 -8.32
N CYS A 93 -1.75 3.26 -7.95
CA CYS A 93 -1.14 4.47 -7.43
C CYS A 93 -1.16 5.58 -8.49
N PRO A 94 -1.72 6.77 -8.18
CA PRO A 94 -1.85 7.85 -9.16
C PRO A 94 -0.51 8.47 -9.54
N GLN A 95 0.57 8.20 -8.79
CA GLN A 95 1.89 8.75 -9.08
C GLN A 95 2.77 7.81 -9.89
N CYS A 96 2.91 6.55 -9.48
CA CYS A 96 3.84 5.62 -10.13
C CYS A 96 3.17 4.52 -10.95
N GLY A 97 1.82 4.44 -10.93
CA GLY A 97 1.06 3.44 -11.68
C GLY A 97 1.15 2.01 -11.14
N THR A 98 1.75 1.81 -9.95
CA THR A 98 1.76 0.48 -9.32
C THR A 98 0.34 0.05 -9.01
N GLN A 99 -0.01 -1.17 -9.38
CA GLN A 99 -1.28 -1.79 -9.03
C GLN A 99 -1.25 -2.18 -7.55
N ILE A 100 -2.11 -1.52 -6.77
CA ILE A 100 -2.17 -1.69 -5.31
C ILE A 100 -3.06 -2.85 -4.93
N GLU A 101 -4.21 -2.98 -5.60
CA GLU A 101 -5.22 -3.99 -5.28
C GLU A 101 -6.07 -4.33 -6.50
N THR A 102 -6.67 -5.51 -6.46
CA THR A 102 -7.64 -5.97 -7.46
C THR A 102 -8.80 -6.65 -6.76
N GLU A 103 -10.02 -6.26 -7.11
CA GLU A 103 -11.25 -6.87 -6.61
C GLU A 103 -12.07 -7.47 -7.74
N TYR A 104 -12.71 -8.60 -7.47
CA TYR A 104 -13.73 -9.20 -8.32
C TYR A 104 -15.09 -8.86 -7.74
N LEU A 105 -15.83 -7.98 -8.38
CA LEU A 105 -17.11 -7.47 -7.88
C LEU A 105 -18.23 -7.67 -8.91
N PRO A 106 -19.48 -7.92 -8.46
CA PRO A 106 -20.63 -7.82 -9.33
C PRO A 106 -20.75 -6.40 -9.93
N PRO A 107 -21.28 -6.24 -11.14
CA PRO A 107 -21.55 -4.93 -11.71
C PRO A 107 -22.38 -4.05 -10.77
N GLY A 108 -21.92 -2.81 -10.58
CA GLY A 108 -22.60 -1.85 -9.69
C GLY A 108 -22.39 -2.08 -8.18
N HIS A 109 -21.61 -3.08 -7.79
CA HIS A 109 -21.26 -3.24 -6.39
C HIS A 109 -20.34 -2.12 -5.93
N PRO A 110 -20.57 -1.49 -4.76
CA PRO A 110 -19.67 -0.47 -4.24
C PRO A 110 -18.30 -1.07 -3.91
N ILE A 111 -17.27 -0.22 -3.99
CA ILE A 111 -15.91 -0.57 -3.58
C ILE A 111 -15.92 -1.06 -2.12
N THR A 112 -15.28 -2.19 -1.86
CA THR A 112 -15.21 -2.75 -0.51
C THR A 112 -14.16 -2.02 0.33
N TRP A 113 -14.42 -1.91 1.62
CA TRP A 113 -13.43 -1.50 2.61
C TRP A 113 -12.84 -2.76 3.25
N ASP A 114 -11.84 -3.32 2.60
CA ASP A 114 -11.26 -4.62 2.93
C ASP A 114 -10.23 -4.57 4.05
N ILE A 115 -9.55 -3.43 4.23
CA ILE A 115 -8.55 -3.24 5.27
C ILE A 115 -8.96 -2.09 6.18
N GLU A 116 -9.55 -2.43 7.32
CA GLU A 116 -9.92 -1.51 8.37
C GLU A 116 -9.07 -1.82 9.62
N ILE A 117 -8.32 -0.83 10.09
CA ILE A 117 -7.42 -1.00 11.23
C ILE A 117 -7.88 -0.09 12.37
N ASP A 118 -8.07 -0.67 13.55
CA ASP A 118 -8.25 0.11 14.78
C ASP A 118 -6.89 0.70 15.20
N LEU A 119 -6.62 1.92 14.70
CA LEU A 119 -5.37 2.62 14.96
C LEU A 119 -5.17 2.95 16.43
N ASP A 120 -6.23 3.25 17.15
CA ASP A 120 -6.14 3.63 18.57
C ASP A 120 -5.76 2.41 19.42
N ALA A 121 -6.39 1.26 19.17
CA ALA A 121 -6.01 0.01 19.80
C ALA A 121 -4.59 -0.42 19.45
N LEU A 122 -4.20 -0.31 18.18
CA LEU A 122 -2.86 -0.67 17.73
C LEU A 122 -1.79 0.21 18.40
N LYS A 123 -1.99 1.52 18.43
CA LYS A 123 -1.08 2.46 19.09
C LYS A 123 -0.97 2.21 20.60
N ALA A 124 -2.09 1.89 21.25
CA ALA A 124 -2.10 1.55 22.67
C ALA A 124 -1.25 0.29 22.96
N ARG A 125 -1.36 -0.75 22.15
CA ARG A 125 -0.57 -1.98 22.28
C ARG A 125 0.91 -1.78 21.99
N LEU A 126 1.26 -0.91 21.07
CA LEU A 126 2.64 -0.49 20.82
C LEU A 126 3.21 0.32 22.00
N LYS A 127 2.42 1.24 22.54
CA LYS A 127 2.83 2.06 23.69
C LYS A 127 3.01 1.24 24.96
N SER A 128 2.18 0.23 25.18
CA SER A 128 2.30 -0.66 26.34
C SER A 128 3.47 -1.63 26.25
N GLY A 129 4.09 -1.76 25.09
CA GLY A 129 5.16 -2.72 24.85
C GLY A 129 4.68 -4.15 24.58
N GLU A 130 3.39 -4.38 24.44
CA GLU A 130 2.83 -5.68 24.03
C GLU A 130 3.23 -6.02 22.59
N LEU A 131 3.27 -5.01 21.72
CA LEU A 131 3.72 -5.11 20.35
C LEU A 131 4.94 -4.21 20.12
N CYS A 132 5.76 -4.61 19.15
CA CYS A 132 6.82 -3.75 18.61
C CYS A 132 6.83 -3.82 17.07
N ILE A 133 7.43 -2.82 16.48
CA ILE A 133 7.65 -2.78 15.02
C ILE A 133 9.12 -3.12 14.76
N ARG A 134 9.35 -4.18 14.00
CA ARG A 134 10.66 -4.56 13.52
C ARG A 134 10.60 -4.82 12.02
N GLU A 135 11.51 -4.19 11.27
CA GLU A 135 11.55 -4.32 9.80
C GLU A 135 10.18 -4.11 9.13
N GLN A 136 9.44 -3.08 9.58
CA GLN A 136 8.09 -2.74 9.10
C GLN A 136 7.01 -3.82 9.38
N ARG A 137 7.27 -4.74 10.30
CA ARG A 137 6.32 -5.79 10.73
C ARG A 137 5.96 -5.64 12.20
N LEU A 138 4.75 -6.04 12.53
CA LEU A 138 4.33 -6.16 13.92
C LEU A 138 4.83 -7.48 14.51
N GLU A 139 5.46 -7.40 15.68
CA GLU A 139 5.89 -8.55 16.44
C GLU A 139 5.38 -8.42 17.89
N VAL A 140 5.05 -9.56 18.50
CA VAL A 140 4.79 -9.60 19.93
C VAL A 140 6.13 -9.41 20.65
N ALA A 141 6.19 -8.44 21.55
CA ALA A 141 7.38 -8.20 22.34
C ALA A 141 7.52 -9.37 23.32
N GLY A 142 8.58 -10.16 23.13
CA GLY A 142 8.95 -11.26 24.01
C GLY A 142 9.59 -10.79 25.32
#